data_982af609f2c2292d2cc2a80f1914c5a0
#
_entry.id   982af609f2c2292d2cc2a80f1914c5a0
#
_cell.length_a   1.000
_cell.length_b   1.000
_cell.length_c   1.000
_cell.angle_alpha   90.00
_cell.angle_beta   90.00
_cell.angle_gamma   90.00
#
_symmetry.space_group_name_H-M   'P 1'
#
loop_
_entity.id
_entity.type
_entity.pdbx_description
1 polymer ?
#
loop_
_entity_poly.entity_id
_entity_poly.type
_entity_poly.pdbx_seq_one_letter_code
_entity_poly.pdbx_strand_id
1 'polypeptide(L)'
;RSEDTEISGSHIETVLEGIRQKNDVPDTEVIDVFPIRFIVDGDNEVSDPKELIARHSLKVEAGVIAIHKSILINMIKCVESCGVDVLDVYSDAYNYGSILSATEKELGACVIDIGEDLTQIAFYERGELVDADSIELAGRDITDDIAEELNTTYETAEKIKHQYGHAYTQSASDQDVFSVDQVDSDELVEYTQKDL
;
A
#
# COMPACT_ATOMS: atom_id res chain seq x y z
N ARG A 1 -20.37 41.22 1.34
CA ARG A 1 -21.21 40.36 2.22
C ARG A 1 -20.86 38.94 1.81
N SER A 2 -20.10 38.20 2.63
CA SER A 2 -19.98 36.76 2.46
C SER A 2 -21.34 36.15 2.78
N GLU A 3 -21.97 35.52 1.81
CA GLU A 3 -23.18 34.73 2.06
C GLU A 3 -22.72 33.44 2.73
N ASP A 4 -23.37 33.12 3.86
CA ASP A 4 -23.21 31.83 4.52
C ASP A 4 -23.56 30.75 3.49
N THR A 5 -22.62 29.84 3.21
CA THR A 5 -22.77 28.80 2.16
C THR A 5 -22.72 27.41 2.80
N GLU A 6 -23.79 26.66 2.59
CA GLU A 6 -23.82 25.25 2.96
C GLU A 6 -22.82 24.45 2.12
N ILE A 7 -21.98 23.65 2.79
CA ILE A 7 -20.97 22.82 2.13
C ILE A 7 -21.65 21.62 1.49
N SER A 8 -21.57 21.55 0.17
CA SER A 8 -22.10 20.43 -0.63
C SER A 8 -20.96 19.48 -1.08
N GLY A 9 -21.34 18.29 -1.56
CA GLY A 9 -20.40 17.36 -2.18
C GLY A 9 -19.57 17.99 -3.29
N SER A 10 -20.17 18.85 -4.12
CA SER A 10 -19.46 19.55 -5.21
C SER A 10 -18.37 20.52 -4.72
N HIS A 11 -18.53 21.12 -3.54
CA HIS A 11 -17.47 21.94 -2.95
C HIS A 11 -16.29 21.09 -2.52
N ILE A 12 -16.55 19.92 -1.94
CA ILE A 12 -15.52 18.96 -1.54
C ILE A 12 -14.77 18.45 -2.77
N GLU A 13 -15.48 18.00 -3.80
CA GLU A 13 -14.88 17.55 -5.07
C GLU A 13 -14.01 18.65 -5.70
N THR A 14 -14.46 19.89 -5.69
CA THR A 14 -13.68 21.02 -6.23
C THR A 14 -12.37 21.22 -5.48
N VAL A 15 -12.37 21.08 -4.16
CA VAL A 15 -11.15 21.23 -3.34
C VAL A 15 -10.19 20.06 -3.58
N LEU A 16 -10.69 18.83 -3.63
CA LEU A 16 -9.88 17.63 -3.91
C LEU A 16 -9.30 17.66 -5.33
N GLU A 17 -10.09 18.07 -6.32
CA GLU A 17 -9.60 18.23 -7.70
C GLU A 17 -8.52 19.33 -7.78
N GLY A 18 -8.64 20.39 -7.01
CA GLY A 18 -7.60 21.41 -6.89
C GLY A 18 -6.29 20.87 -6.31
N ILE A 19 -6.33 19.84 -5.44
CA ILE A 19 -5.16 19.14 -4.93
C ILE A 19 -4.57 18.26 -6.04
N ARG A 20 -5.38 17.49 -6.74
CA ARG A 20 -4.94 16.67 -7.88
C ARG A 20 -4.16 17.51 -8.88
N GLN A 21 -4.70 18.64 -9.30
CA GLN A 21 -4.06 19.53 -10.26
C GLN A 21 -2.75 20.16 -9.75
N LYS A 22 -2.65 20.47 -8.46
CA LYS A 22 -1.42 21.02 -7.87
C LYS A 22 -0.29 19.98 -7.75
N ASN A 23 -0.65 18.71 -7.72
CA ASN A 23 0.28 17.58 -7.64
C ASN A 23 0.52 16.90 -9.00
N ASP A 24 0.04 17.49 -10.09
CA ASP A 24 0.37 17.06 -11.45
C ASP A 24 1.83 17.43 -11.76
N VAL A 25 2.73 16.52 -11.42
CA VAL A 25 4.18 16.64 -11.63
C VAL A 25 4.53 15.93 -12.94
N PRO A 26 5.48 16.47 -13.75
CA PRO A 26 5.94 15.78 -14.94
C PRO A 26 6.32 14.32 -14.65
N ASP A 27 5.93 13.42 -15.56
CA ASP A 27 6.19 11.98 -15.50
C ASP A 27 5.47 11.20 -14.38
N THR A 28 4.60 11.84 -13.60
CA THR A 28 3.75 11.16 -12.61
C THR A 28 2.26 11.33 -12.95
N GLU A 29 1.44 10.38 -12.50
CA GLU A 29 -0.03 10.43 -12.55
C GLU A 29 -0.56 10.27 -11.15
N VAL A 30 -1.46 11.18 -10.72
CA VAL A 30 -2.16 11.06 -9.44
C VAL A 30 -3.31 10.09 -9.62
N ILE A 31 -3.23 8.93 -8.96
CA ILE A 31 -4.28 7.91 -9.01
C ILE A 31 -5.33 8.12 -7.92
N ASP A 32 -4.92 8.46 -6.69
CA ASP A 32 -5.82 8.68 -5.58
C ASP A 32 -5.54 10.00 -4.84
N VAL A 33 -6.62 10.65 -4.38
CA VAL A 33 -6.57 11.77 -3.43
C VAL A 33 -7.61 11.48 -2.36
N PHE A 34 -7.16 11.27 -1.13
CA PHE A 34 -8.05 10.94 -0.01
C PHE A 34 -7.98 12.02 1.07
N PRO A 35 -9.14 12.52 1.55
CA PRO A 35 -9.18 13.53 2.60
C PRO A 35 -8.81 12.93 3.95
N ILE A 36 -7.90 13.58 4.67
CA ILE A 36 -7.52 13.23 6.04
C ILE A 36 -8.40 13.99 7.02
N ARG A 37 -8.55 15.30 6.79
CA ARG A 37 -9.43 16.18 7.59
C ARG A 37 -9.81 17.44 6.83
N PHE A 38 -10.95 17.99 7.21
CA PHE A 38 -11.41 19.28 6.71
C PHE A 38 -11.32 20.33 7.80
N ILE A 39 -11.06 21.59 7.41
CA ILE A 39 -11.00 22.73 8.30
C ILE A 39 -11.96 23.78 7.77
N VAL A 40 -13.03 24.05 8.52
CA VAL A 40 -14.05 25.03 8.17
C VAL A 40 -13.79 26.31 8.95
N ASP A 41 -13.77 27.45 8.22
CA ASP A 41 -13.59 28.81 8.77
C ASP A 41 -12.33 28.99 9.65
N GLY A 42 -11.30 28.17 9.41
CA GLY A 42 -9.97 28.33 9.98
C GLY A 42 -9.67 27.50 11.23
N ASP A 43 -10.67 27.18 12.05
CA ASP A 43 -10.45 26.55 13.36
C ASP A 43 -11.30 25.30 13.61
N ASN A 44 -12.33 25.05 12.82
CA ASN A 44 -13.25 23.93 13.03
C ASN A 44 -12.80 22.72 12.20
N GLU A 45 -12.10 21.78 12.83
CA GLU A 45 -11.68 20.51 12.22
C GLU A 45 -12.81 19.49 12.26
N VAL A 46 -13.12 18.90 11.11
CA VAL A 46 -14.17 17.90 10.95
C VAL A 46 -13.74 16.81 9.97
N SER A 47 -14.23 15.60 10.15
CA SER A 47 -14.04 14.49 9.22
C SER A 47 -14.99 14.57 8.02
N ASP A 48 -16.24 14.94 8.22
CA ASP A 48 -17.20 15.21 7.16
C ASP A 48 -17.76 16.63 7.29
N PRO A 49 -17.48 17.54 6.34
CA PRO A 49 -17.97 18.91 6.36
C PRO A 49 -19.34 19.09 5.71
N LYS A 50 -19.96 18.03 5.15
CA LYS A 50 -21.27 18.13 4.50
C LYS A 50 -22.31 18.69 5.44
N GLU A 51 -23.21 19.51 4.90
CA GLU A 51 -24.29 20.18 5.64
C GLU A 51 -23.82 21.24 6.64
N LEU A 52 -22.51 21.44 6.83
CA LEU A 52 -22.00 22.55 7.61
C LEU A 52 -22.06 23.86 6.82
N ILE A 53 -22.19 24.97 7.52
CA ILE A 53 -22.18 26.30 6.94
C ILE A 53 -20.77 26.88 7.04
N ALA A 54 -20.14 27.14 5.89
CA ALA A 54 -18.90 27.90 5.81
C ALA A 54 -19.20 29.39 5.50
N ARG A 55 -18.55 30.27 6.25
CA ARG A 55 -18.66 31.74 6.07
C ARG A 55 -17.48 32.28 5.27
N HIS A 56 -16.32 31.65 5.38
CA HIS A 56 -15.08 32.21 4.85
C HIS A 56 -14.27 31.20 4.04
N SER A 57 -14.13 29.96 4.51
CA SER A 57 -13.23 29.01 3.87
C SER A 57 -13.53 27.54 4.21
N LEU A 58 -13.32 26.70 3.24
CA LEU A 58 -13.16 25.26 3.39
C LEU A 58 -11.73 24.89 2.97
N LYS A 59 -10.97 24.32 3.88
CA LYS A 59 -9.66 23.75 3.61
C LYS A 59 -9.71 22.24 3.82
N VAL A 60 -8.84 21.51 3.14
CA VAL A 60 -8.68 20.07 3.32
C VAL A 60 -7.19 19.77 3.46
N GLU A 61 -6.87 18.90 4.39
CA GLU A 61 -5.63 18.16 4.42
C GLU A 61 -5.91 16.79 3.80
N ALA A 62 -5.13 16.41 2.79
CA ALA A 62 -5.37 15.20 2.03
C ALA A 62 -4.06 14.48 1.70
N GLY A 63 -4.09 13.15 1.69
CA GLY A 63 -3.06 12.32 1.12
C GLY A 63 -3.20 12.24 -0.39
N VAL A 64 -2.07 12.06 -1.08
CA VAL A 64 -2.00 11.93 -2.53
C VAL A 64 -1.17 10.71 -2.87
N ILE A 65 -1.72 9.79 -3.65
CA ILE A 65 -1.00 8.64 -4.18
C ILE A 65 -0.78 8.87 -5.67
N ALA A 66 0.47 8.79 -6.09
CA ALA A 66 0.87 8.99 -7.47
C ALA A 66 1.80 7.87 -7.95
N ILE A 67 1.76 7.59 -9.23
CA ILE A 67 2.57 6.57 -9.90
C ILE A 67 3.30 7.18 -11.10
N HIS A 68 4.44 6.64 -11.48
CA HIS A 68 5.09 7.00 -12.73
C HIS A 68 4.21 6.67 -13.94
N LYS A 69 3.99 7.67 -14.82
CA LYS A 69 3.16 7.52 -16.04
C LYS A 69 3.57 6.33 -16.91
N SER A 70 4.86 6.07 -17.03
CA SER A 70 5.36 4.93 -17.82
C SER A 70 4.93 3.58 -17.24
N ILE A 71 4.94 3.44 -15.91
CA ILE A 71 4.51 2.21 -15.23
C ILE A 71 3.00 2.02 -15.46
N LEU A 72 2.21 3.07 -15.17
CA LEU A 72 0.76 3.05 -15.34
C LEU A 72 0.36 2.68 -16.77
N ILE A 73 0.97 3.33 -17.78
CA ILE A 73 0.68 3.07 -19.19
C ILE A 73 1.03 1.63 -19.56
N ASN A 74 2.14 1.09 -19.05
CA ASN A 74 2.54 -0.28 -19.34
C ASN A 74 1.57 -1.29 -18.71
N MET A 75 1.12 -1.04 -17.47
CA MET A 75 0.11 -1.88 -16.81
C MET A 75 -1.20 -1.89 -17.58
N ILE A 76 -1.71 -0.70 -17.97
CA ILE A 76 -2.94 -0.56 -18.76
C ILE A 76 -2.82 -1.32 -20.07
N LYS A 77 -1.73 -1.10 -20.83
CA LYS A 77 -1.50 -1.79 -22.11
C LYS A 77 -1.41 -3.31 -21.95
N CYS A 78 -0.84 -3.79 -20.87
CA CYS A 78 -0.76 -5.23 -20.58
C CYS A 78 -2.17 -5.83 -20.45
N VAL A 79 -3.06 -5.20 -19.69
CA VAL A 79 -4.45 -5.63 -19.50
C VAL A 79 -5.23 -5.52 -20.81
N GLU A 80 -5.13 -4.39 -21.52
CA GLU A 80 -5.83 -4.15 -22.80
C GLU A 80 -5.38 -5.12 -23.89
N SER A 81 -4.12 -5.58 -23.87
CA SER A 81 -3.63 -6.58 -24.81
C SER A 81 -4.34 -7.94 -24.69
N CYS A 82 -5.00 -8.18 -23.57
CA CYS A 82 -5.84 -9.36 -23.34
C CYS A 82 -7.29 -9.16 -23.83
N GLY A 83 -7.60 -8.03 -24.46
CA GLY A 83 -8.94 -7.71 -24.96
C GLY A 83 -9.90 -7.22 -23.89
N VAL A 84 -9.39 -6.66 -22.80
CA VAL A 84 -10.16 -6.10 -21.67
C VAL A 84 -9.91 -4.59 -21.63
N ASP A 85 -10.98 -3.80 -21.53
CA ASP A 85 -10.88 -2.36 -21.36
C ASP A 85 -10.65 -2.02 -19.87
N VAL A 86 -9.66 -1.17 -19.58
CA VAL A 86 -9.43 -0.63 -18.25
C VAL A 86 -10.31 0.60 -18.06
N LEU A 87 -11.23 0.55 -17.09
CA LEU A 87 -12.16 1.64 -16.80
C LEU A 87 -11.58 2.61 -15.77
N ASP A 88 -10.85 2.11 -14.79
CA ASP A 88 -10.28 2.92 -13.72
C ASP A 88 -9.09 2.20 -13.06
N VAL A 89 -8.28 2.96 -12.29
CA VAL A 89 -7.11 2.47 -11.55
C VAL A 89 -7.17 3.02 -10.14
N TYR A 90 -7.01 2.16 -9.17
CA TYR A 90 -6.99 2.49 -7.74
C TYR A 90 -5.72 1.97 -7.09
N SER A 91 -5.28 2.62 -6.02
CA SER A 91 -4.21 2.10 -5.19
C SER A 91 -4.69 0.94 -4.30
N ASP A 92 -3.79 0.02 -4.00
CA ASP A 92 -4.09 -1.08 -3.05
C ASP A 92 -4.43 -0.53 -1.66
N ALA A 93 -3.73 0.54 -1.23
CA ALA A 93 -4.01 1.20 0.04
C ALA A 93 -5.48 1.63 0.19
N TYR A 94 -6.13 2.06 -0.90
CA TYR A 94 -7.56 2.38 -0.89
C TYR A 94 -8.42 1.11 -0.80
N ASN A 95 -8.01 0.05 -1.51
CA ASN A 95 -8.76 -1.20 -1.59
C ASN A 95 -8.70 -2.02 -0.29
N TYR A 96 -7.62 -1.94 0.50
CA TYR A 96 -7.51 -2.65 1.79
C TYR A 96 -8.64 -2.29 2.76
N GLY A 97 -9.22 -1.10 2.65
CA GLY A 97 -10.41 -0.74 3.43
C GLY A 97 -11.60 -1.66 3.24
N SER A 98 -11.66 -2.41 2.11
CA SER A 98 -12.76 -3.34 1.84
C SER A 98 -12.70 -4.63 2.69
N ILE A 99 -11.53 -5.02 3.18
CA ILE A 99 -11.35 -6.20 4.03
C ILE A 99 -11.58 -5.91 5.51
N LEU A 100 -11.60 -4.63 5.90
CA LEU A 100 -11.84 -4.19 7.26
C LEU A 100 -13.34 -4.02 7.53
N SER A 101 -13.78 -4.43 8.71
CA SER A 101 -15.12 -4.10 9.18
C SER A 101 -15.27 -2.59 9.45
N ALA A 102 -16.50 -2.09 9.46
CA ALA A 102 -16.79 -0.69 9.79
C ALA A 102 -16.26 -0.32 11.19
N THR A 103 -16.33 -1.25 12.16
CA THR A 103 -15.85 -1.03 13.53
C THR A 103 -14.32 -0.92 13.58
N GLU A 104 -13.60 -1.76 12.84
CA GLU A 104 -12.13 -1.68 12.78
C GLU A 104 -11.67 -0.36 12.18
N LYS A 105 -12.29 0.07 11.08
CA LYS A 105 -11.98 1.37 10.48
C LYS A 105 -12.29 2.54 11.40
N GLU A 106 -13.40 2.48 12.14
CA GLU A 106 -13.80 3.53 13.08
C GLU A 106 -12.85 3.64 14.27
N LEU A 107 -12.44 2.51 14.84
CA LEU A 107 -11.53 2.45 15.99
C LEU A 107 -10.07 2.72 15.64
N GLY A 108 -9.72 2.60 14.39
CA GLY A 108 -8.35 2.66 13.89
C GLY A 108 -7.80 1.28 13.57
N ALA A 109 -7.31 1.12 12.33
CA ALA A 109 -6.69 -0.11 11.85
C ALA A 109 -5.45 0.22 11.01
N CYS A 110 -4.46 -0.68 11.09
CA CYS A 110 -3.31 -0.68 10.20
C CYS A 110 -3.32 -1.97 9.40
N VAL A 111 -3.27 -1.85 8.08
CA VAL A 111 -3.08 -2.98 7.18
C VAL A 111 -1.65 -2.95 6.67
N ILE A 112 -0.96 -4.08 6.79
CA ILE A 112 0.38 -4.28 6.27
C ILE A 112 0.30 -5.42 5.25
N ASP A 113 0.62 -5.11 4.00
CA ASP A 113 0.71 -6.07 2.91
C ASP A 113 2.18 -6.27 2.52
N ILE A 114 2.70 -7.47 2.80
CA ILE A 114 4.06 -7.84 2.47
C ILE A 114 4.03 -8.66 1.17
N GLY A 115 4.30 -7.98 0.06
CA GLY A 115 4.34 -8.59 -1.27
C GLY A 115 5.68 -9.25 -1.60
N GLU A 116 5.99 -9.38 -2.88
CA GLU A 116 7.29 -9.87 -3.36
C GLU A 116 8.35 -8.77 -3.32
N ASP A 117 8.05 -7.60 -3.89
CA ASP A 117 9.01 -6.49 -4.05
C ASP A 117 8.71 -5.28 -3.15
N LEU A 118 7.49 -5.17 -2.65
CA LEU A 118 7.03 -4.03 -1.85
C LEU A 118 6.26 -4.49 -0.62
N THR A 119 6.50 -3.83 0.49
CA THR A 119 5.61 -3.85 1.64
C THR A 119 4.82 -2.55 1.65
N GLN A 120 3.49 -2.66 1.62
CA GLN A 120 2.58 -1.53 1.65
C GLN A 120 1.92 -1.43 3.02
N ILE A 121 1.72 -0.21 3.50
CA ILE A 121 1.13 0.06 4.81
C ILE A 121 0.01 1.08 4.61
N ALA A 122 -1.17 0.78 5.14
CA ALA A 122 -2.33 1.67 5.09
C ALA A 122 -2.94 1.84 6.48
N PHE A 123 -3.19 3.09 6.87
CA PHE A 123 -3.79 3.43 8.15
C PHE A 123 -5.20 3.96 7.93
N TYR A 124 -6.15 3.39 8.66
CA TYR A 124 -7.55 3.80 8.65
C TYR A 124 -7.95 4.31 10.03
N GLU A 125 -8.69 5.39 10.06
CA GLU A 125 -9.28 5.96 11.28
C GLU A 125 -10.60 6.64 10.93
N ARG A 126 -11.60 6.53 11.81
CA ARG A 126 -12.93 7.15 11.63
C ARG A 126 -13.61 6.77 10.31
N GLY A 127 -13.39 5.54 9.86
CA GLY A 127 -13.98 5.00 8.64
C GLY A 127 -13.20 5.26 7.35
N GLU A 128 -12.18 6.13 7.37
CA GLU A 128 -11.47 6.61 6.19
C GLU A 128 -9.99 6.22 6.19
N LEU A 129 -9.38 6.17 5.01
CA LEU A 129 -7.93 6.09 4.86
C LEU A 129 -7.32 7.43 5.30
N VAL A 130 -6.37 7.39 6.24
CA VAL A 130 -5.73 8.61 6.78
C VAL A 130 -4.26 8.71 6.43
N ASP A 131 -3.60 7.59 6.15
CA ASP A 131 -2.19 7.56 5.73
C ASP A 131 -1.89 6.29 4.95
N ALA A 132 -0.94 6.36 4.02
CA ALA A 132 -0.45 5.23 3.27
C ALA A 132 1.02 5.43 2.91
N ASP A 133 1.80 4.35 3.03
CA ASP A 133 3.23 4.36 2.68
C ASP A 133 3.62 3.02 2.06
N SER A 134 4.79 2.99 1.43
CA SER A 134 5.37 1.77 0.87
C SER A 134 6.88 1.75 1.06
N ILE A 135 7.43 0.57 1.31
CA ILE A 135 8.86 0.34 1.43
C ILE A 135 9.29 -0.75 0.45
N GLU A 136 10.45 -0.55 -0.18
CA GLU A 136 11.09 -1.52 -1.08
C GLU A 136 11.89 -2.54 -0.24
N LEU A 137 11.18 -3.28 0.63
CA LEU A 137 11.70 -4.38 1.42
C LEU A 137 10.57 -5.36 1.65
N ALA A 138 10.68 -6.57 1.11
CA ALA A 138 9.59 -7.51 1.06
C ALA A 138 10.06 -8.99 0.93
N GLY A 139 9.20 -9.85 0.38
CA GLY A 139 9.46 -11.29 0.28
C GLY A 139 10.68 -11.65 -0.56
N ARG A 140 11.04 -10.84 -1.57
CA ARG A 140 12.23 -11.03 -2.41
C ARG A 140 13.51 -10.90 -1.59
N ASP A 141 13.60 -9.88 -0.75
CA ASP A 141 14.80 -9.64 0.09
C ASP A 141 15.06 -10.83 1.01
N ILE A 142 13.99 -11.38 1.60
CA ILE A 142 14.11 -12.61 2.41
C ILE A 142 14.62 -13.78 1.57
N THR A 143 14.16 -13.93 0.33
CA THR A 143 14.61 -14.99 -0.56
C THR A 143 16.07 -14.81 -0.97
N ASP A 144 16.49 -13.59 -1.26
CA ASP A 144 17.86 -13.24 -1.60
C ASP A 144 18.81 -13.51 -0.42
N ASP A 145 18.42 -13.14 0.80
CA ASP A 145 19.18 -13.45 2.02
C ASP A 145 19.35 -14.95 2.22
N ILE A 146 18.28 -15.74 2.02
CA ILE A 146 18.35 -17.21 2.09
C ILE A 146 19.26 -17.77 0.99
N ALA A 147 19.17 -17.24 -0.23
CA ALA A 147 19.99 -17.69 -1.35
C ALA A 147 21.49 -17.44 -1.09
N GLU A 148 21.82 -16.27 -0.51
CA GLU A 148 23.18 -15.90 -0.15
C GLU A 148 23.71 -16.77 1.00
N GLU A 149 22.95 -16.91 2.09
CA GLU A 149 23.37 -17.67 3.28
C GLU A 149 23.57 -19.16 2.98
N LEU A 150 22.66 -19.75 2.20
CA LEU A 150 22.73 -21.17 1.84
C LEU A 150 23.56 -21.45 0.58
N ASN A 151 24.13 -20.40 -0.05
CA ASN A 151 24.87 -20.47 -1.32
C ASN A 151 24.11 -21.24 -2.40
N THR A 152 22.86 -20.90 -2.63
CA THR A 152 21.96 -21.59 -3.55
C THR A 152 21.30 -20.63 -4.55
N THR A 153 20.52 -21.16 -5.49
CA THR A 153 19.80 -20.34 -6.45
C THR A 153 18.58 -19.68 -5.82
N TYR A 154 18.17 -18.50 -6.34
CA TYR A 154 16.95 -17.83 -5.94
C TYR A 154 15.72 -18.75 -5.96
N GLU A 155 15.57 -19.55 -7.03
CA GLU A 155 14.45 -20.49 -7.17
C GLU A 155 14.43 -21.57 -6.07
N THR A 156 15.60 -22.03 -5.65
CA THR A 156 15.72 -23.01 -4.56
C THR A 156 15.44 -22.35 -3.22
N ALA A 157 16.00 -21.16 -2.99
CA ALA A 157 15.76 -20.38 -1.79
C ALA A 157 14.26 -20.03 -1.60
N GLU A 158 13.57 -19.66 -2.69
CA GLU A 158 12.13 -19.37 -2.65
C GLU A 158 11.31 -20.61 -2.23
N LYS A 159 11.65 -21.80 -2.74
CA LYS A 159 11.02 -23.05 -2.31
C LYS A 159 11.30 -23.37 -0.84
N ILE A 160 12.54 -23.15 -0.40
CA ILE A 160 12.95 -23.36 0.99
C ILE A 160 12.20 -22.39 1.91
N LYS A 161 12.14 -21.11 1.57
CA LYS A 161 11.35 -20.11 2.29
C LYS A 161 9.90 -20.54 2.48
N HIS A 162 9.24 -20.98 1.41
CA HIS A 162 7.85 -21.42 1.47
C HIS A 162 7.65 -22.72 2.26
N GLN A 163 8.59 -23.63 2.21
CA GLN A 163 8.44 -24.95 2.81
C GLN A 163 8.92 -25.02 4.25
N TYR A 164 9.99 -24.31 4.58
CA TYR A 164 10.67 -24.39 5.88
C TYR A 164 10.73 -23.05 6.62
N GLY A 165 10.49 -21.93 5.93
CA GLY A 165 10.56 -20.60 6.52
C GLY A 165 9.61 -20.44 7.71
N HIS A 166 10.10 -19.80 8.78
CA HIS A 166 9.36 -19.57 10.00
C HIS A 166 9.65 -18.17 10.55
N ALA A 167 8.61 -17.34 10.66
CA ALA A 167 8.75 -15.96 11.13
C ALA A 167 9.10 -15.81 12.64
N TYR A 168 9.00 -16.90 13.40
CA TYR A 168 9.25 -16.92 14.84
C TYR A 168 10.28 -17.96 15.21
N THR A 169 11.53 -17.56 15.36
CA THR A 169 12.69 -18.43 15.58
C THR A 169 12.55 -19.42 16.75
N GLN A 170 11.80 -19.05 17.82
CA GLN A 170 11.58 -19.96 18.95
C GLN A 170 10.69 -21.17 18.62
N SER A 171 9.92 -21.09 17.54
CA SER A 171 9.08 -22.19 17.05
C SER A 171 9.74 -23.00 15.94
N ALA A 172 10.89 -22.54 15.44
CA ALA A 172 11.65 -23.28 14.44
C ALA A 172 12.22 -24.59 15.04
N SER A 173 12.18 -25.67 14.26
CA SER A 173 12.52 -27.01 14.70
C SER A 173 13.95 -27.36 14.33
N ASP A 174 14.71 -27.96 15.25
CA ASP A 174 15.99 -28.59 14.96
C ASP A 174 15.84 -29.98 14.30
N GLN A 175 14.60 -30.51 14.24
CA GLN A 175 14.33 -31.85 13.70
C GLN A 175 13.89 -31.81 12.23
N ASP A 176 13.44 -30.64 11.76
CA ASP A 176 13.06 -30.45 10.37
C ASP A 176 14.30 -30.13 9.54
N VAL A 177 14.91 -31.18 8.99
CA VAL A 177 16.15 -31.14 8.20
C VAL A 177 15.80 -31.11 6.72
N PHE A 178 16.50 -30.27 5.96
CA PHE A 178 16.43 -30.24 4.51
C PHE A 178 17.81 -30.16 3.88
N SER A 179 17.92 -30.62 2.64
CA SER A 179 19.18 -30.64 1.90
C SER A 179 19.15 -29.59 0.79
N VAL A 180 20.25 -28.91 0.60
CA VAL A 180 20.41 -27.81 -0.38
C VAL A 180 21.55 -28.14 -1.35
N ASP A 181 21.24 -28.00 -2.65
CA ASP A 181 22.27 -27.99 -3.70
C ASP A 181 22.93 -26.60 -3.72
N GLN A 182 24.23 -26.58 -3.48
CA GLN A 182 25.00 -25.34 -3.53
C GLN A 182 25.45 -25.02 -4.97
N VAL A 183 25.49 -23.71 -5.30
CA VAL A 183 25.83 -23.26 -6.66
C VAL A 183 27.27 -23.62 -7.07
N ASP A 184 28.19 -23.61 -6.12
CA ASP A 184 29.64 -23.78 -6.39
C ASP A 184 30.17 -25.18 -6.06
N SER A 185 29.31 -26.12 -5.67
CA SER A 185 29.73 -27.49 -5.35
C SER A 185 28.65 -28.51 -5.74
N ASP A 186 29.09 -29.71 -6.10
CA ASP A 186 28.16 -30.84 -6.29
C ASP A 186 27.78 -31.50 -4.95
N GLU A 187 27.99 -30.83 -3.83
CA GLU A 187 27.70 -31.35 -2.51
C GLU A 187 26.31 -30.87 -2.01
N LEU A 188 25.55 -31.84 -1.50
CA LEU A 188 24.32 -31.57 -0.75
C LEU A 188 24.70 -31.23 0.69
N VAL A 189 24.33 -30.06 1.14
CA VAL A 189 24.51 -29.62 2.52
C VAL A 189 23.18 -29.70 3.26
N GLU A 190 23.20 -30.28 4.45
CA GLU A 190 22.02 -30.38 5.32
C GLU A 190 21.94 -29.20 6.27
N TYR A 191 20.75 -28.64 6.34
CA TYR A 191 20.37 -27.52 7.24
C TYR A 191 19.14 -27.91 8.05
N THR A 192 18.95 -27.25 9.16
CA THR A 192 17.71 -27.35 9.94
C THR A 192 16.84 -26.11 9.74
N GLN A 193 15.57 -26.18 10.10
CA GLN A 193 14.66 -25.02 10.04
C GLN A 193 15.18 -23.83 10.90
N LYS A 194 16.01 -24.08 11.90
CA LYS A 194 16.61 -23.03 12.73
C LYS A 194 17.79 -22.31 12.08
N ASP A 195 18.39 -22.92 11.08
CA ASP A 195 19.51 -22.33 10.34
C ASP A 195 19.01 -21.30 9.30
N LEU A 196 17.69 -21.28 9.10
CA LEU A 196 16.98 -20.35 8.23
C LEU A 196 16.56 -19.09 9.00
#